data_ee4d451fb7969e175a16b3aef501b4a0
#
_entry.id   ee4d451fb7969e175a16b3aef501b4a0
#
_cell.length_a   1.000
_cell.length_b   1.000
_cell.length_c   1.000
_cell.angle_alpha   90.00
_cell.angle_beta   90.00
_cell.angle_gamma   90.00
#
_symmetry.space_group_name_H-M   'P 1'
#
loop_
_entity.id
_entity.type
_entity.pdbx_description
1 polymer ?
#
loop_
_entity_poly.entity_id
_entity_poly.type
_entity_poly.pdbx_seq_one_letter_code
_entity_poly.pdbx_strand_id
1 'polypeptide(L)'
;LENYMSNLDEKFANTLLSSQNLLNTIVSSSEQRLDNRLTEIKDISSTNNTSQTSLCTNINELLKKMENSSSKGKISENLLFNVLHSLFPTAQIEDVGNIKETGDILIKRKDKPKILFENKNYDRNVGQEEVKKFIRDVELQKCSGIMLAQHYGIANKNSFEIEIHNNNVLIYIHNV
;
A
#
# COMPACT_ATOMS: atom_id res chain seq x y z
N LEU A 1 36.91 31.06 55.03
CA LEU A 1 37.00 30.59 53.62
C LEU A 1 36.55 29.13 53.50
N GLU A 2 36.99 28.23 54.42
CA GLU A 2 36.65 26.79 54.40
C GLU A 2 35.15 26.52 54.49
N ASN A 3 34.40 27.22 55.38
CA ASN A 3 32.95 27.08 55.49
C ASN A 3 32.19 27.56 54.24
N TYR A 4 32.73 28.52 53.50
CA TYR A 4 32.14 29.00 52.28
C TYR A 4 32.33 28.00 51.14
N MET A 5 33.54 27.41 51.04
CA MET A 5 33.82 26.38 50.06
C MET A 5 32.97 25.12 50.28
N SER A 6 32.90 24.63 51.55
CA SER A 6 32.05 23.47 51.90
C SER A 6 30.55 23.69 51.54
N ASN A 7 30.04 24.88 51.79
CA ASN A 7 28.63 25.21 51.45
C ASN A 7 28.38 25.33 49.92
N LEU A 8 29.45 25.71 49.16
CA LEU A 8 29.39 25.77 47.71
C LEU A 8 29.39 24.34 47.10
N ASP A 9 30.24 23.46 47.64
CA ASP A 9 30.35 22.05 47.23
C ASP A 9 29.02 21.30 47.52
N GLU A 10 28.42 21.52 48.68
CA GLU A 10 27.14 20.92 49.05
C GLU A 10 26.02 21.40 48.11
N LYS A 11 25.95 22.69 47.82
CA LYS A 11 24.95 23.24 46.84
C LYS A 11 25.18 22.68 45.47
N PHE A 12 26.42 22.56 45.03
CA PHE A 12 26.73 22.00 43.70
C PHE A 12 26.34 20.52 43.64
N ALA A 13 26.67 19.72 44.64
CA ALA A 13 26.31 18.31 44.73
C ALA A 13 24.77 18.13 44.70
N ASN A 14 24.02 18.93 45.48
CA ASN A 14 22.57 18.89 45.53
C ASN A 14 21.94 19.28 44.19
N THR A 15 22.48 20.28 43.50
CA THR A 15 22.02 20.69 42.15
C THR A 15 22.28 19.58 41.13
N LEU A 16 23.45 18.95 41.19
CA LEU A 16 23.80 17.84 40.31
C LEU A 16 22.84 16.64 40.51
N LEU A 17 22.61 16.27 41.76
CA LEU A 17 21.69 15.17 42.11
C LEU A 17 20.24 15.47 41.64
N SER A 18 19.78 16.69 41.85
CA SER A 18 18.46 17.12 41.38
C SER A 18 18.34 17.08 39.87
N SER A 19 19.37 17.52 39.14
CA SER A 19 19.44 17.47 37.69
C SER A 19 19.43 16.02 37.16
N GLN A 20 20.18 15.12 37.83
CA GLN A 20 20.23 13.71 37.48
C GLN A 20 18.85 13.03 37.69
N ASN A 21 18.19 13.31 38.80
CA ASN A 21 16.84 12.81 39.07
C ASN A 21 15.82 13.30 38.05
N LEU A 22 15.90 14.58 37.68
CA LEU A 22 15.03 15.15 36.62
C LEU A 22 15.26 14.47 35.27
N LEU A 23 16.51 14.27 34.88
CA LEU A 23 16.85 13.57 33.63
C LEU A 23 16.33 12.14 33.64
N ASN A 24 16.51 11.39 34.72
CA ASN A 24 15.97 10.03 34.84
C ASN A 24 14.44 10.00 34.71
N THR A 25 13.74 10.97 35.32
CA THR A 25 12.29 11.09 35.23
C THR A 25 11.86 11.37 33.78
N ILE A 26 12.56 12.27 33.08
CA ILE A 26 12.27 12.60 31.67
C ILE A 26 12.50 11.39 30.77
N VAL A 27 13.61 10.68 30.98
CA VAL A 27 13.93 9.48 30.18
C VAL A 27 12.86 8.40 30.39
N SER A 28 12.55 8.05 31.64
CA SER A 28 11.53 7.04 31.97
C SER A 28 10.15 7.40 31.42
N SER A 29 9.75 8.67 31.53
CA SER A 29 8.47 9.11 30.96
C SER A 29 8.44 9.06 29.43
N SER A 30 9.58 9.33 28.79
CA SER A 30 9.70 9.26 27.33
C SER A 30 9.67 7.80 26.85
N GLU A 31 10.35 6.89 27.54
CA GLU A 31 10.31 5.45 27.27
C GLU A 31 8.88 4.91 27.38
N GLN A 32 8.17 5.24 28.46
CA GLN A 32 6.79 4.82 28.64
C GLN A 32 5.84 5.35 27.54
N ARG A 33 6.04 6.58 27.10
CA ARG A 33 5.27 7.15 25.98
C ARG A 33 5.57 6.47 24.65
N LEU A 34 6.82 6.10 24.41
CA LEU A 34 7.22 5.35 23.22
C LEU A 34 6.63 3.94 23.22
N ASP A 35 6.67 3.23 24.33
CA ASP A 35 6.09 1.89 24.47
C ASP A 35 4.58 1.89 24.24
N ASN A 36 3.87 2.88 24.79
CA ASN A 36 2.43 3.02 24.58
C ASN A 36 2.12 3.25 23.08
N ARG A 37 2.84 4.16 22.41
CA ARG A 37 2.67 4.40 20.97
C ARG A 37 3.01 3.18 20.11
N LEU A 38 4.04 2.43 20.49
CA LEU A 38 4.41 1.20 19.79
C LEU A 38 3.33 0.13 19.91
N THR A 39 2.71 0.04 21.07
CA THR A 39 1.56 -0.86 21.31
C THR A 39 0.35 -0.44 20.47
N GLU A 40 0.00 0.84 20.47
CA GLU A 40 -1.08 1.37 19.62
C GLU A 40 -0.85 1.09 18.12
N ILE A 41 0.37 1.29 17.64
CA ILE A 41 0.72 1.01 16.23
C ILE A 41 0.60 -0.49 15.92
N LYS A 42 1.04 -1.36 16.82
CA LYS A 42 0.89 -2.82 16.67
C LYS A 42 -0.57 -3.23 16.61
N ASP A 43 -1.42 -2.68 17.47
CA ASP A 43 -2.84 -2.98 17.54
C ASP A 43 -3.57 -2.52 16.27
N ILE A 44 -3.27 -1.31 15.79
CA ILE A 44 -3.80 -0.78 14.52
C ILE A 44 -3.35 -1.66 13.35
N SER A 45 -2.08 -2.06 13.32
CA SER A 45 -1.53 -2.91 12.26
C SER A 45 -2.17 -4.29 12.25
N SER A 46 -2.37 -4.91 13.43
CA SER A 46 -3.01 -6.23 13.55
C SER A 46 -4.48 -6.18 13.16
N THR A 47 -5.21 -5.13 13.54
CA THR A 47 -6.61 -4.93 13.18
C THR A 47 -6.79 -4.73 11.68
N ASN A 48 -5.90 -3.95 11.06
CA ASN A 48 -5.89 -3.77 9.61
C ASN A 48 -5.61 -5.07 8.87
N ASN A 49 -4.65 -5.86 9.31
CA ASN A 49 -4.34 -7.17 8.72
C ASN A 49 -5.52 -8.15 8.83
N THR A 50 -6.20 -8.18 9.97
CA THR A 50 -7.37 -9.06 10.18
C THR A 50 -8.54 -8.64 9.29
N SER A 51 -8.78 -7.34 9.18
CA SER A 51 -9.83 -6.80 8.30
C SER A 51 -9.55 -7.08 6.82
N GLN A 52 -8.31 -6.94 6.37
CA GLN A 52 -7.90 -7.26 5.00
C GLN A 52 -8.05 -8.75 4.70
N THR A 53 -7.64 -9.62 5.62
CA THR A 53 -7.77 -11.08 5.45
C THR A 53 -9.23 -11.51 5.39
N SER A 54 -10.09 -10.96 6.26
CA SER A 54 -11.52 -11.22 6.26
C SER A 54 -12.19 -10.74 4.97
N LEU A 55 -11.82 -9.55 4.49
CA LEU A 55 -12.32 -9.02 3.22
C LEU A 55 -11.93 -9.91 2.04
N CYS A 56 -10.67 -10.31 1.95
CA CYS A 56 -10.19 -11.24 0.91
C CYS A 56 -10.91 -12.59 0.94
N THR A 57 -11.17 -13.13 2.13
CA THR A 57 -11.89 -14.41 2.29
C THR A 57 -13.34 -14.31 1.82
N ASN A 58 -14.06 -13.27 2.24
CA ASN A 58 -15.46 -13.04 1.85
C ASN A 58 -15.60 -12.83 0.33
N ILE A 59 -14.63 -12.16 -0.27
CA ILE A 59 -14.60 -11.94 -1.72
C ILE A 59 -14.33 -13.22 -2.49
N ASN A 60 -13.38 -14.03 -2.05
CA ASN A 60 -13.10 -15.31 -2.67
C ASN A 60 -14.32 -16.25 -2.59
N GLU A 61 -15.09 -16.20 -1.51
CA GLU A 61 -16.35 -16.95 -1.38
C GLU A 61 -17.42 -16.44 -2.36
N LEU A 62 -17.56 -15.13 -2.52
CA LEU A 62 -18.48 -14.54 -3.49
C LEU A 62 -18.09 -14.90 -4.92
N LEU A 63 -16.81 -14.84 -5.26
CA LEU A 63 -16.27 -15.21 -6.58
C LEU A 63 -16.51 -16.70 -6.89
N LYS A 64 -16.38 -17.58 -5.91
CA LYS A 64 -16.68 -19.02 -6.05
C LYS A 64 -18.17 -19.29 -6.32
N LYS A 65 -19.06 -18.46 -5.79
CA LYS A 65 -20.52 -18.62 -5.97
C LYS A 65 -21.03 -18.12 -7.34
N MET A 66 -20.21 -17.45 -8.11
CA MET A 66 -20.59 -16.87 -9.40
C MET A 66 -20.05 -17.71 -10.55
N GLU A 67 -20.91 -18.52 -11.16
CA GLU A 67 -20.57 -19.40 -12.30
C GLU A 67 -20.27 -18.63 -13.61
N ASN A 68 -20.60 -17.35 -13.69
CA ASN A 68 -20.53 -16.60 -14.94
C ASN A 68 -19.24 -15.78 -15.03
N SER A 69 -18.40 -16.05 -16.05
CA SER A 69 -17.07 -15.41 -16.22
C SER A 69 -17.12 -13.88 -16.37
N SER A 70 -18.15 -13.34 -16.99
CA SER A 70 -18.36 -11.90 -17.12
C SER A 70 -18.66 -11.23 -15.77
N SER A 71 -19.42 -11.90 -14.92
CA SER A 71 -19.72 -11.41 -13.57
C SER A 71 -18.50 -11.51 -12.64
N LYS A 72 -17.67 -12.54 -12.78
CA LYS A 72 -16.40 -12.66 -12.05
C LYS A 72 -15.45 -11.52 -12.37
N GLY A 73 -15.32 -11.15 -13.64
CA GLY A 73 -14.51 -10.01 -14.09
C GLY A 73 -14.93 -8.71 -13.41
N LYS A 74 -16.21 -8.38 -13.49
CA LYS A 74 -16.77 -7.13 -12.95
C LYS A 74 -16.67 -7.02 -11.44
N ILE A 75 -16.81 -8.12 -10.70
CA ILE A 75 -16.63 -8.14 -9.25
C ILE A 75 -15.17 -7.93 -8.88
N SER A 76 -14.27 -8.55 -9.61
CA SER A 76 -12.83 -8.40 -9.44
C SER A 76 -12.36 -6.97 -9.69
N GLU A 77 -12.87 -6.31 -10.73
CA GLU A 77 -12.64 -4.89 -11.03
C GLU A 77 -13.16 -3.98 -9.91
N ASN A 78 -14.39 -4.20 -9.45
CA ASN A 78 -14.99 -3.43 -8.35
C ASN A 78 -14.20 -3.59 -7.05
N LEU A 79 -13.69 -4.78 -6.80
CA LEU A 79 -12.85 -5.04 -5.64
C LEU A 79 -11.55 -4.27 -5.70
N LEU A 80 -10.84 -4.39 -6.81
CA LEU A 80 -9.60 -3.65 -7.05
C LEU A 80 -9.84 -2.15 -6.90
N PHE A 81 -10.94 -1.63 -7.43
CA PHE A 81 -11.35 -0.24 -7.31
C PHE A 81 -11.49 0.19 -5.83
N ASN A 82 -12.16 -0.60 -5.00
CA ASN A 82 -12.32 -0.32 -3.58
C ASN A 82 -10.99 -0.38 -2.81
N VAL A 83 -10.15 -1.35 -3.11
CA VAL A 83 -8.80 -1.46 -2.52
C VAL A 83 -7.97 -0.23 -2.87
N LEU A 84 -7.98 0.20 -4.12
CA LEU A 84 -7.24 1.38 -4.56
C LEU A 84 -7.75 2.66 -3.90
N HIS A 85 -9.06 2.81 -3.71
CA HIS A 85 -9.64 3.93 -2.95
C HIS A 85 -9.18 3.94 -1.49
N SER A 86 -9.08 2.78 -0.88
CA SER A 86 -8.58 2.66 0.49
C SER A 86 -7.09 2.99 0.60
N LEU A 87 -6.29 2.54 -0.36
CA LEU A 87 -4.84 2.77 -0.38
C LEU A 87 -4.45 4.20 -0.76
N PHE A 88 -5.25 4.85 -1.60
CA PHE A 88 -4.97 6.20 -2.13
C PHE A 88 -6.14 7.16 -1.89
N PRO A 89 -6.45 7.49 -0.63
CA PRO A 89 -7.66 8.28 -0.29
C PRO A 89 -7.66 9.71 -0.87
N THR A 90 -6.50 10.23 -1.27
CA THR A 90 -6.36 11.56 -1.89
C THR A 90 -6.24 11.54 -3.41
N ALA A 91 -6.26 10.35 -4.03
CA ALA A 91 -6.19 10.21 -5.47
C ALA A 91 -7.58 10.29 -6.11
N GLN A 92 -7.62 10.79 -7.34
CA GLN A 92 -8.78 10.64 -8.20
C GLN A 92 -8.69 9.28 -8.89
N ILE A 93 -9.62 8.39 -8.60
CA ILE A 93 -9.68 7.03 -9.15
C ILE A 93 -10.92 6.92 -10.02
N GLU A 94 -10.73 6.53 -11.26
CA GLU A 94 -11.79 6.45 -12.26
C GLU A 94 -11.92 5.01 -12.78
N ASP A 95 -13.13 4.47 -12.78
CA ASP A 95 -13.49 3.27 -13.53
C ASP A 95 -13.61 3.66 -15.01
N VAL A 96 -12.71 3.15 -15.83
CA VAL A 96 -12.62 3.46 -17.26
C VAL A 96 -12.87 2.23 -18.13
N GLY A 97 -13.21 1.08 -17.54
CA GLY A 97 -13.43 -0.19 -18.24
C GLY A 97 -14.51 -0.17 -19.33
N ASN A 98 -15.43 0.80 -19.28
CA ASN A 98 -16.45 1.00 -20.30
C ASN A 98 -15.98 1.86 -21.49
N ILE A 99 -14.79 2.43 -21.42
CA ILE A 99 -14.22 3.29 -22.47
C ILE A 99 -13.22 2.45 -23.28
N LYS A 100 -13.27 2.50 -24.59
CA LYS A 100 -12.32 1.77 -25.42
C LYS A 100 -10.89 2.30 -25.21
N GLU A 101 -9.92 1.40 -25.17
CA GLU A 101 -8.48 1.71 -25.15
C GLU A 101 -8.02 2.47 -23.89
N THR A 102 -8.65 2.20 -22.74
CA THR A 102 -8.37 2.90 -21.49
C THR A 102 -8.01 1.98 -20.32
N GLY A 103 -7.99 0.65 -20.51
CA GLY A 103 -7.84 -0.31 -19.40
C GLY A 103 -9.07 -0.34 -18.48
N ASP A 104 -8.92 -0.78 -17.24
CA ASP A 104 -10.03 -0.95 -16.31
C ASP A 104 -10.14 0.23 -15.32
N ILE A 105 -9.03 0.65 -14.69
CA ILE A 105 -9.01 1.71 -13.67
C ILE A 105 -7.87 2.68 -13.96
N LEU A 106 -8.14 3.98 -13.88
CA LEU A 106 -7.14 5.04 -14.02
C LEU A 106 -6.99 5.82 -12.71
N ILE A 107 -5.76 5.88 -12.18
CA ILE A 107 -5.41 6.68 -11.00
C ILE A 107 -4.71 7.96 -11.43
N LYS A 108 -5.22 9.09 -10.94
CA LYS A 108 -4.64 10.42 -11.11
C LYS A 108 -4.29 10.99 -9.74
N ARG A 109 -3.07 11.46 -9.57
CA ARG A 109 -2.59 12.11 -8.35
C ARG A 109 -1.94 13.44 -8.72
N LYS A 110 -2.07 14.44 -7.86
CA LYS A 110 -1.44 15.74 -8.07
C LYS A 110 0.09 15.56 -8.16
N ASP A 111 0.67 16.15 -9.19
CA ASP A 111 2.13 16.17 -9.44
C ASP A 111 2.78 14.78 -9.55
N LYS A 112 2.02 13.77 -9.91
CA LYS A 112 2.51 12.40 -10.14
C LYS A 112 2.03 11.88 -11.49
N PRO A 113 2.79 10.96 -12.11
CA PRO A 113 2.34 10.27 -13.31
C PRO A 113 1.00 9.56 -13.07
N LYS A 114 0.15 9.52 -14.08
CA LYS A 114 -1.05 8.69 -14.08
C LYS A 114 -0.65 7.22 -14.11
N ILE A 115 -1.47 6.37 -13.51
CA ILE A 115 -1.27 4.92 -13.50
C ILE A 115 -2.55 4.25 -14.01
N LEU A 116 -2.41 3.44 -15.03
CA LEU A 116 -3.46 2.61 -15.59
C LEU A 116 -3.39 1.22 -14.97
N PHE A 117 -4.51 0.68 -14.53
CA PHE A 117 -4.63 -0.69 -14.07
C PHE A 117 -5.44 -1.50 -15.09
N GLU A 118 -4.94 -2.68 -15.41
CA GLU A 118 -5.63 -3.71 -16.17
C GLU A 118 -5.72 -4.98 -15.31
N ASN A 119 -6.92 -5.44 -14.99
CA ASN A 119 -7.15 -6.57 -14.12
C ASN A 119 -7.71 -7.76 -14.90
N LYS A 120 -7.04 -8.89 -14.83
CA LYS A 120 -7.44 -10.12 -15.53
C LYS A 120 -7.77 -11.22 -14.54
N ASN A 121 -9.02 -11.64 -14.54
CA ASN A 121 -9.53 -12.76 -13.75
C ASN A 121 -9.95 -13.91 -14.68
N TYR A 122 -8.96 -14.53 -15.33
CA TYR A 122 -9.17 -15.63 -16.26
C TYR A 122 -8.94 -16.98 -15.55
N ASP A 123 -9.58 -18.03 -16.06
CA ASP A 123 -9.33 -19.42 -15.64
C ASP A 123 -8.15 -20.06 -16.41
N ARG A 124 -7.27 -19.24 -17.00
CA ARG A 124 -6.07 -19.61 -17.75
C ARG A 124 -5.07 -18.47 -17.76
N ASN A 125 -3.85 -18.74 -18.23
CA ASN A 125 -2.84 -17.71 -18.40
C ASN A 125 -3.34 -16.57 -19.31
N VAL A 126 -3.01 -15.33 -18.93
CA VAL A 126 -3.23 -14.15 -19.76
C VAL A 126 -2.38 -14.24 -21.00
N GLY A 127 -3.00 -14.23 -22.17
CA GLY A 127 -2.34 -14.38 -23.46
C GLY A 127 -1.54 -13.15 -23.89
N GLN A 128 -0.65 -13.35 -24.86
CA GLN A 128 0.21 -12.28 -25.40
C GLN A 128 -0.61 -11.12 -26.03
N GLU A 129 -1.77 -11.41 -26.59
CA GLU A 129 -2.64 -10.39 -27.18
C GLU A 129 -3.17 -9.40 -26.12
N GLU A 130 -3.49 -9.86 -24.92
CA GLU A 130 -3.88 -9.02 -23.80
C GLU A 130 -2.71 -8.14 -23.31
N VAL A 131 -1.49 -8.70 -23.27
CA VAL A 131 -0.28 -7.92 -22.94
C VAL A 131 -0.05 -6.81 -23.98
N LYS A 132 -0.15 -7.14 -25.27
CA LYS A 132 -0.02 -6.13 -26.34
C LYS A 132 -1.10 -5.05 -26.27
N LYS A 133 -2.35 -5.45 -25.97
CA LYS A 133 -3.45 -4.52 -25.76
C LYS A 133 -3.13 -3.56 -24.61
N PHE A 134 -2.73 -4.08 -23.46
CA PHE A 134 -2.34 -3.28 -22.29
C PHE A 134 -1.22 -2.27 -22.60
N ILE A 135 -0.16 -2.71 -23.30
CA ILE A 135 0.95 -1.82 -23.70
C ILE A 135 0.43 -0.68 -24.57
N ARG A 136 -0.41 -0.98 -25.57
CA ARG A 136 -1.01 0.01 -26.47
C ARG A 136 -1.86 1.00 -25.69
N ASP A 137 -2.68 0.53 -24.76
CA ASP A 137 -3.58 1.39 -23.96
C ASP A 137 -2.76 2.33 -23.05
N VAL A 138 -1.65 1.85 -22.45
CA VAL A 138 -0.68 2.67 -21.69
C VAL A 138 -0.04 3.74 -22.57
N GLU A 139 0.36 3.39 -23.80
CA GLU A 139 0.96 4.34 -24.74
C GLU A 139 -0.04 5.44 -25.14
N LEU A 140 -1.27 5.05 -25.49
CA LEU A 140 -2.34 5.98 -25.87
C LEU A 140 -2.69 6.95 -24.72
N GLN A 141 -2.74 6.44 -23.48
CA GLN A 141 -3.02 7.24 -22.28
C GLN A 141 -1.81 8.05 -21.80
N LYS A 142 -0.61 7.81 -22.35
CA LYS A 142 0.66 8.42 -21.92
C LYS A 142 0.83 8.35 -20.40
N CYS A 143 0.75 7.15 -19.87
CA CYS A 143 0.80 6.87 -18.44
C CYS A 143 1.66 5.65 -18.12
N SER A 144 1.97 5.39 -16.86
CA SER A 144 2.49 4.09 -16.42
C SER A 144 1.35 3.09 -16.27
N GLY A 145 1.65 1.79 -16.28
CA GLY A 145 0.64 0.76 -16.21
C GLY A 145 0.96 -0.36 -15.25
N ILE A 146 -0.07 -0.96 -14.66
CA ILE A 146 0.01 -2.16 -13.84
C ILE A 146 -0.98 -3.18 -14.36
N MET A 147 -0.48 -4.33 -14.82
CA MET A 147 -1.30 -5.47 -15.23
C MET A 147 -1.33 -6.50 -14.10
N LEU A 148 -2.52 -6.84 -13.66
CA LEU A 148 -2.77 -7.83 -12.61
C LEU A 148 -3.43 -9.07 -13.21
N ALA A 149 -2.93 -10.27 -12.90
CA ALA A 149 -3.59 -11.54 -13.18
C ALA A 149 -3.78 -12.30 -11.87
N GLN A 150 -5.04 -12.55 -11.49
CA GLN A 150 -5.36 -13.00 -10.13
C GLN A 150 -4.94 -14.44 -9.85
N HIS A 151 -5.20 -15.37 -10.76
CA HIS A 151 -5.04 -16.79 -10.48
C HIS A 151 -4.02 -17.50 -11.37
N TYR A 152 -3.65 -16.91 -12.50
CA TYR A 152 -2.80 -17.53 -13.50
C TYR A 152 -1.70 -16.57 -13.96
N GLY A 153 -0.71 -17.12 -14.66
CA GLY A 153 0.43 -16.34 -15.15
C GLY A 153 0.08 -15.37 -16.27
N ILE A 154 0.99 -14.45 -16.53
CA ILE A 154 0.98 -13.57 -17.71
C ILE A 154 2.02 -14.09 -18.69
N ALA A 155 1.64 -14.19 -19.97
CA ALA A 155 2.52 -14.74 -21.01
C ALA A 155 3.85 -14.00 -21.10
N ASN A 156 4.95 -14.76 -20.99
CA ASN A 156 6.33 -14.28 -21.03
C ASN A 156 6.68 -13.26 -19.93
N LYS A 157 6.00 -13.32 -18.77
CA LYS A 157 6.27 -12.48 -17.60
C LYS A 157 6.52 -13.33 -16.36
N ASN A 158 7.41 -12.84 -15.50
CA ASN A 158 7.60 -13.39 -14.16
C ASN A 158 6.44 -13.01 -13.23
N SER A 159 6.33 -13.66 -12.07
CA SER A 159 5.26 -13.39 -11.09
C SER A 159 5.22 -11.93 -10.62
N PHE A 160 6.37 -11.28 -10.63
CA PHE A 160 6.52 -9.84 -10.48
C PHE A 160 7.61 -9.37 -11.44
N GLU A 161 7.25 -8.45 -12.34
CA GLU A 161 8.18 -7.92 -13.33
C GLU A 161 7.94 -6.44 -13.56
N ILE A 162 9.03 -5.68 -13.69
CA ILE A 162 9.01 -4.26 -13.99
C ILE A 162 9.76 -4.02 -15.28
N GLU A 163 9.14 -3.33 -16.22
CA GLU A 163 9.73 -2.91 -17.49
C GLU A 163 9.64 -1.39 -17.65
N ILE A 164 10.58 -0.83 -18.40
CA ILE A 164 10.50 0.54 -18.88
C ILE A 164 10.19 0.51 -20.37
N HIS A 165 9.06 1.10 -20.75
CA HIS A 165 8.59 1.15 -22.13
C HIS A 165 8.20 2.58 -22.51
N ASN A 166 8.92 3.18 -23.48
CA ASN A 166 8.70 4.56 -23.94
C ASN A 166 8.57 5.58 -22.78
N ASN A 167 9.50 5.56 -21.82
CA ASN A 167 9.54 6.37 -20.59
C ASN A 167 8.39 6.12 -19.60
N ASN A 168 7.54 5.12 -19.85
CA ASN A 168 6.52 4.67 -18.91
C ASN A 168 7.01 3.43 -18.17
N VAL A 169 6.58 3.27 -16.93
CA VAL A 169 6.84 2.06 -16.14
C VAL A 169 5.67 1.11 -16.32
N LEU A 170 5.96 -0.12 -16.71
CA LEU A 170 5.01 -1.22 -16.79
C LEU A 170 5.33 -2.22 -15.68
N ILE A 171 4.32 -2.59 -14.92
CA ILE A 171 4.44 -3.59 -13.85
C ILE A 171 3.47 -4.73 -14.16
N TYR A 172 3.98 -5.95 -14.08
CA TYR A 172 3.21 -7.17 -14.24
C TYR A 172 3.22 -7.94 -12.93
N ILE A 173 2.04 -8.31 -12.45
CA ILE A 173 1.88 -9.07 -11.20
C ILE A 173 0.87 -10.18 -11.45
N HIS A 174 1.21 -11.40 -11.07
CA HIS A 174 0.27 -12.52 -11.15
C HIS A 174 0.33 -13.42 -9.92
N ASN A 175 -0.70 -14.23 -9.72
CA ASN A 175 -0.93 -15.02 -8.52
C ASN A 175 -1.11 -14.13 -7.26
N VAL A 176 -2.04 -13.19 -7.33
CA VAL A 176 -2.33 -12.19 -6.29
C VAL A 176 -3.48 -12.66 -5.40
#